data_d43c9fee71ff9474a01224849c8d5cd4
#
_entry.id   d43c9fee71ff9474a01224849c8d5cd4
#
_cell.length_a   1.000
_cell.length_b   1.000
_cell.length_c   1.000
_cell.angle_alpha   90.00
_cell.angle_beta   90.00
_cell.angle_gamma   90.00
#
_symmetry.space_group_name_H-M   'P 1'
#
loop_
_entity.id
_entity.type
_entity.pdbx_description
1 polymer ?
#
loop_
_entity_poly.entity_id
_entity_poly.type
_entity_poly.pdbx_seq_one_letter_code
_entity_poly.pdbx_strand_id
1 'polypeptide(L)'
;DGHEMRSPPGRRTIGARSVDLHLKGLEALGATLQLRNGDVHASATDGLRGATIDMPMVSVGATENILMAATLARGTTLLKNAAREPEIVDLVHCLRRMGAQIAGEGSATIEVQGVDRLRGATHPVVADRIELGTYMLAPAITGGDVELLGGRRDLVAAFADKLEAAGIEVRETDAGLRVSRANGRIRPVDVVTAPHPGFPTDLQAQMMALLATADGTSHLEERIFENRFMHAPELVRMGAQIEVHGGTATVTGVERLKGAPVMATDLRASVSLILAGLAAEGETRVARVYHLDRGYERVEEKLSACGAEIERIREAA
;
A
#
# COMPACT_ATOMS: atom_id res chain seq x y z
N ASP A 1 -33.91 -2.80 10.11
CA ASP A 1 -33.50 -1.75 11.06
C ASP A 1 -32.43 -0.92 10.40
N GLY A 2 -32.79 0.36 10.08
CA GLY A 2 -31.87 1.30 9.43
C GLY A 2 -30.75 1.69 10.38
N HIS A 3 -29.57 1.14 10.19
CA HIS A 3 -28.40 1.45 11.01
C HIS A 3 -27.80 2.77 10.56
N GLU A 4 -27.71 3.73 11.45
CA GLU A 4 -26.95 4.97 11.31
C GLU A 4 -25.48 4.68 11.58
N MET A 5 -24.61 4.89 10.60
CA MET A 5 -23.15 4.72 10.75
C MET A 5 -22.49 6.09 10.89
N ARG A 6 -21.67 6.28 11.92
CA ARG A 6 -20.89 7.50 12.16
C ARG A 6 -19.41 7.20 11.87
N SER A 7 -18.80 8.01 11.04
CA SER A 7 -17.35 7.94 10.81
C SER A 7 -16.80 9.36 10.65
N PRO A 8 -15.76 9.74 11.41
CA PRO A 8 -15.09 11.01 11.19
C PRO A 8 -14.35 11.00 9.87
N PRO A 9 -14.38 12.05 9.04
CA PRO A 9 -13.54 12.16 7.87
C PRO A 9 -12.08 12.17 8.29
N GLY A 10 -11.36 11.09 7.97
CA GLY A 10 -9.96 10.94 8.34
C GLY A 10 -9.08 11.98 7.64
N ARG A 11 -8.54 12.95 8.39
CA ARG A 11 -7.43 13.78 7.93
C ARG A 11 -6.16 12.92 7.95
N ARG A 12 -5.57 12.68 6.78
CA ARG A 12 -4.26 12.03 6.67
C ARG A 12 -3.23 13.00 6.09
N THR A 13 -2.01 12.91 6.58
CA THR A 13 -0.88 13.77 6.24
C THR A 13 -0.41 13.68 4.78
N ILE A 14 -0.74 12.61 4.07
CA ILE A 14 -0.32 12.33 2.68
C ILE A 14 -1.24 12.92 1.59
N GLY A 15 -2.08 13.88 1.92
CA GLY A 15 -3.03 14.53 1.02
C GLY A 15 -4.49 14.37 1.44
N ALA A 16 -5.36 15.19 0.87
CA ALA A 16 -6.79 15.09 1.07
C ALA A 16 -7.30 13.80 0.40
N ARG A 17 -7.52 12.75 1.19
CA ARG A 17 -8.30 11.61 0.69
C ARG A 17 -9.75 12.03 0.68
N SER A 18 -10.24 12.31 -0.52
CA SER A 18 -11.64 12.59 -0.73
C SER A 18 -12.46 11.36 -0.36
N VAL A 19 -13.32 11.49 0.65
CA VAL A 19 -14.36 10.49 0.93
C VAL A 19 -15.50 10.57 -0.07
N ASP A 20 -15.45 11.52 -0.99
CA ASP A 20 -16.54 11.83 -1.96
C ASP A 20 -16.91 10.63 -2.81
N LEU A 21 -15.90 9.81 -3.23
CA LEU A 21 -16.17 8.61 -4.03
C LEU A 21 -16.98 7.57 -3.25
N HIS A 22 -16.66 7.39 -1.96
CA HIS A 22 -17.43 6.51 -1.07
C HIS A 22 -18.86 7.01 -0.92
N LEU A 23 -19.01 8.32 -0.66
CA LEU A 23 -20.31 8.94 -0.44
C LEU A 23 -21.17 8.87 -1.70
N LYS A 24 -20.65 9.29 -2.85
CA LYS A 24 -21.34 9.20 -4.16
C LYS A 24 -21.76 7.77 -4.49
N GLY A 25 -20.93 6.78 -4.19
CA GLY A 25 -21.27 5.38 -4.39
C GLY A 25 -22.46 4.94 -3.52
N LEU A 26 -22.45 5.32 -2.24
CA LEU A 26 -23.57 5.02 -1.32
C LEU A 26 -24.85 5.79 -1.69
N GLU A 27 -24.75 7.05 -2.10
CA GLU A 27 -25.90 7.83 -2.61
C GLU A 27 -26.50 7.20 -3.88
N ALA A 28 -25.65 6.74 -4.80
CA ALA A 28 -26.11 6.03 -6.01
C ALA A 28 -26.86 4.73 -5.68
N LEU A 29 -26.49 4.06 -4.58
CA LEU A 29 -27.21 2.91 -4.05
C LEU A 29 -28.49 3.31 -3.26
N GLY A 30 -28.80 4.60 -3.15
CA GLY A 30 -30.02 5.12 -2.50
C GLY A 30 -29.86 5.47 -1.03
N ALA A 31 -28.64 5.57 -0.51
CA ALA A 31 -28.43 6.10 0.83
C ALA A 31 -28.65 7.62 0.88
N THR A 32 -29.24 8.10 1.96
CA THR A 32 -29.30 9.53 2.30
C THR A 32 -28.12 9.87 3.20
N LEU A 33 -27.32 10.85 2.80
CA LEU A 33 -26.13 11.28 3.51
C LEU A 33 -26.32 12.67 4.11
N GLN A 34 -25.83 12.86 5.33
CA GLN A 34 -25.84 14.16 6.03
C GLN A 34 -24.48 14.36 6.72
N LEU A 35 -23.90 15.52 6.54
CA LEU A 35 -22.72 15.93 7.29
C LEU A 35 -23.16 16.68 8.56
N ARG A 36 -22.87 16.14 9.73
CA ARG A 36 -23.19 16.76 11.02
C ARG A 36 -21.96 16.77 11.92
N ASN A 37 -21.58 17.93 12.41
CA ASN A 37 -20.44 18.12 13.33
C ASN A 37 -19.12 17.51 12.83
N GLY A 38 -18.90 17.44 11.51
CA GLY A 38 -17.71 16.82 10.92
C GLY A 38 -17.81 15.30 10.71
N ASP A 39 -18.90 14.67 11.11
CA ASP A 39 -19.20 13.26 10.89
C ASP A 39 -20.14 13.04 9.71
N VAL A 40 -19.98 11.94 8.98
CA VAL A 40 -20.93 11.50 7.95
C VAL A 40 -21.97 10.58 8.58
N HIS A 41 -23.24 10.98 8.47
CA HIS A 41 -24.40 10.18 8.84
C HIS A 41 -25.03 9.61 7.57
N ALA A 42 -25.05 8.29 7.44
CA ALA A 42 -25.66 7.59 6.31
C ALA A 42 -26.90 6.81 6.77
N SER A 43 -27.99 6.92 6.04
CA SER A 43 -29.21 6.16 6.30
C SER A 43 -29.83 5.64 5.00
N ALA A 44 -30.46 4.47 5.06
CA ALA A 44 -31.17 3.85 3.94
C ALA A 44 -32.49 3.24 4.46
N THR A 45 -33.48 4.10 4.73
CA THR A 45 -34.78 3.72 5.34
C THR A 45 -35.51 2.63 4.56
N ASP A 46 -35.45 2.69 3.21
CA ASP A 46 -36.07 1.71 2.32
C ASP A 46 -35.09 0.60 1.88
N GLY A 47 -33.92 0.54 2.49
CA GLY A 47 -32.80 -0.32 2.07
C GLY A 47 -32.10 0.22 0.81
N LEU A 48 -30.91 -0.34 0.53
CA LEU A 48 -30.13 0.01 -0.66
C LEU A 48 -30.73 -0.65 -1.91
N ARG A 49 -30.48 -0.02 -3.08
CA ARG A 49 -30.92 -0.50 -4.39
C ARG A 49 -29.73 -0.56 -5.35
N GLY A 50 -29.67 -1.59 -6.16
CA GLY A 50 -28.66 -1.73 -7.19
C GLY A 50 -28.66 -0.58 -8.19
N ALA A 51 -27.49 -0.17 -8.63
CA ALA A 51 -27.28 0.95 -9.53
C ALA A 51 -26.08 0.75 -10.44
N THR A 52 -26.04 1.47 -11.56
CA THR A 52 -24.80 1.62 -12.33
C THR A 52 -23.99 2.77 -11.76
N ILE A 53 -22.79 2.47 -11.27
CA ILE A 53 -21.87 3.43 -10.66
C ILE A 53 -20.61 3.51 -11.53
N ASP A 54 -20.37 4.66 -12.13
CA ASP A 54 -19.16 4.93 -12.91
C ASP A 54 -18.23 5.82 -12.07
N MET A 55 -17.12 5.24 -11.61
CA MET A 55 -16.17 5.98 -10.78
C MET A 55 -15.28 6.87 -11.65
N PRO A 56 -15.19 8.19 -11.34
CA PRO A 56 -14.38 9.12 -12.13
C PRO A 56 -12.89 8.81 -12.08
N MET A 57 -12.45 8.09 -11.06
CA MET A 57 -11.08 7.60 -10.90
C MET A 57 -11.07 6.29 -10.11
N VAL A 58 -10.03 5.49 -10.32
CA VAL A 58 -9.83 4.24 -9.56
C VAL A 58 -9.57 4.56 -8.08
N SER A 59 -10.31 3.90 -7.20
CA SER A 59 -10.13 4.01 -5.75
C SER A 59 -10.38 2.66 -5.10
N VAL A 60 -9.35 2.12 -4.42
CA VAL A 60 -9.43 0.83 -3.71
C VAL A 60 -10.50 0.91 -2.63
N GLY A 61 -10.39 1.85 -1.70
CA GLY A 61 -11.32 1.95 -0.58
C GLY A 61 -12.77 2.23 -1.00
N ALA A 62 -13.00 3.05 -2.05
CA ALA A 62 -14.35 3.27 -2.56
C ALA A 62 -14.90 1.99 -3.22
N THR A 63 -14.08 1.27 -3.99
CA THR A 63 -14.47 -0.03 -4.57
C THR A 63 -14.88 -1.02 -3.47
N GLU A 64 -14.06 -1.17 -2.41
CA GLU A 64 -14.37 -2.05 -1.27
C GLU A 64 -15.71 -1.68 -0.60
N ASN A 65 -15.91 -0.41 -0.27
CA ASN A 65 -17.14 0.04 0.39
C ASN A 65 -18.38 -0.17 -0.48
N ILE A 66 -18.28 0.16 -1.77
CA ILE A 66 -19.41 -0.01 -2.70
C ILE A 66 -19.71 -1.51 -2.90
N LEU A 67 -18.69 -2.35 -3.05
CA LEU A 67 -18.87 -3.81 -3.16
C LEU A 67 -19.60 -4.37 -1.94
N MET A 68 -19.13 -4.06 -0.73
CA MET A 68 -19.76 -4.54 0.50
C MET A 68 -21.23 -4.05 0.60
N ALA A 69 -21.52 -2.79 0.32
CA ALA A 69 -22.86 -2.24 0.36
C ALA A 69 -23.77 -2.88 -0.70
N ALA A 70 -23.27 -3.09 -1.91
CA ALA A 70 -24.01 -3.64 -3.04
C ALA A 70 -24.45 -5.10 -2.80
N THR A 71 -23.73 -5.87 -1.98
CA THR A 71 -24.10 -7.28 -1.70
C THR A 71 -25.49 -7.43 -1.09
N LEU A 72 -25.97 -6.41 -0.37
CA LEU A 72 -27.29 -6.40 0.28
C LEU A 72 -28.26 -5.39 -0.37
N ALA A 73 -27.88 -4.76 -1.47
CA ALA A 73 -28.74 -3.86 -2.22
C ALA A 73 -29.75 -4.67 -3.06
N ARG A 74 -30.99 -4.21 -3.16
CA ARG A 74 -32.01 -4.88 -3.97
C ARG A 74 -31.73 -4.71 -5.47
N GLY A 75 -31.55 -5.78 -6.20
CA GLY A 75 -31.28 -5.76 -7.66
C GLY A 75 -29.78 -5.84 -7.96
N THR A 76 -29.39 -5.41 -9.15
CA THR A 76 -28.02 -5.52 -9.67
C THR A 76 -27.28 -4.21 -9.58
N THR A 77 -26.06 -4.22 -9.05
CA THR A 77 -25.12 -3.11 -9.10
C THR A 77 -24.05 -3.37 -10.12
N LEU A 78 -23.79 -2.42 -11.00
CA LEU A 78 -22.69 -2.45 -11.97
C LEU A 78 -21.70 -1.36 -11.61
N LEU A 79 -20.54 -1.75 -11.05
CA LEU A 79 -19.46 -0.83 -10.70
C LEU A 79 -18.45 -0.78 -11.82
N LYS A 80 -18.29 0.39 -12.46
CA LYS A 80 -17.34 0.65 -13.54
C LYS A 80 -16.15 1.44 -13.03
N ASN A 81 -15.01 1.29 -13.69
CA ASN A 81 -13.72 1.84 -13.30
C ASN A 81 -13.32 1.43 -11.87
N ALA A 82 -13.67 0.19 -11.51
CA ALA A 82 -13.33 -0.42 -10.22
C ALA A 82 -11.82 -0.65 -10.08
N ALA A 83 -11.35 -0.63 -8.84
CA ALA A 83 -10.01 -1.06 -8.49
C ALA A 83 -9.83 -2.57 -8.78
N ARG A 84 -8.61 -2.97 -9.17
CA ARG A 84 -8.29 -4.36 -9.61
C ARG A 84 -7.22 -5.01 -8.74
N GLU A 85 -6.85 -4.37 -7.65
CA GLU A 85 -5.85 -4.84 -6.70
C GLU A 85 -6.18 -6.24 -6.18
N PRO A 86 -5.18 -7.07 -5.87
CA PRO A 86 -5.38 -8.41 -5.31
C PRO A 86 -6.29 -8.44 -4.09
N GLU A 87 -6.25 -7.41 -3.24
CA GLU A 87 -7.12 -7.25 -2.07
C GLU A 87 -8.60 -7.08 -2.44
N ILE A 88 -8.91 -6.50 -3.62
CA ILE A 88 -10.30 -6.45 -4.15
C ILE A 88 -10.77 -7.84 -4.57
N VAL A 89 -9.91 -8.59 -5.24
CA VAL A 89 -10.21 -9.99 -5.64
C VAL A 89 -10.41 -10.85 -4.40
N ASP A 90 -9.57 -10.68 -3.38
CA ASP A 90 -9.68 -11.39 -2.10
C ASP A 90 -10.98 -11.06 -1.36
N LEU A 91 -11.37 -9.77 -1.31
CA LEU A 91 -12.64 -9.34 -0.74
C LEU A 91 -13.83 -10.00 -1.46
N VAL A 92 -13.81 -10.03 -2.80
CA VAL A 92 -14.86 -10.70 -3.59
C VAL A 92 -14.94 -12.18 -3.26
N HIS A 93 -13.81 -12.87 -3.13
CA HIS A 93 -13.77 -14.28 -2.74
C HIS A 93 -14.34 -14.50 -1.33
N CYS A 94 -14.02 -13.62 -0.38
CA CYS A 94 -14.59 -13.64 0.97
C CYS A 94 -16.12 -13.45 0.92
N LEU A 95 -16.61 -12.43 0.23
CA LEU A 95 -18.02 -12.15 0.10
C LEU A 95 -18.80 -13.28 -0.57
N ARG A 96 -18.22 -13.91 -1.61
CA ARG A 96 -18.83 -15.12 -2.25
C ARG A 96 -18.94 -16.28 -1.28
N ARG A 97 -17.95 -16.53 -0.43
CA ARG A 97 -18.04 -17.55 0.63
C ARG A 97 -19.14 -17.23 1.64
N MET A 98 -19.41 -15.96 1.87
CA MET A 98 -20.52 -15.49 2.68
C MET A 98 -21.89 -15.61 1.98
N GLY A 99 -21.92 -15.91 0.68
CA GLY A 99 -23.13 -16.11 -0.12
C GLY A 99 -23.45 -14.96 -1.08
N ALA A 100 -22.59 -13.96 -1.22
CA ALA A 100 -22.74 -12.90 -2.22
C ALA A 100 -22.62 -13.45 -3.66
N GLN A 101 -23.29 -12.79 -4.59
CA GLN A 101 -23.23 -13.08 -6.03
C GLN A 101 -22.51 -11.92 -6.72
N ILE A 102 -21.25 -12.13 -7.07
CA ILE A 102 -20.37 -11.11 -7.64
C ILE A 102 -19.65 -11.71 -8.86
N ALA A 103 -19.46 -10.94 -9.90
CA ALA A 103 -18.69 -11.30 -11.08
C ALA A 103 -17.81 -10.13 -11.54
N GLY A 104 -16.72 -10.43 -12.27
CA GLY A 104 -15.84 -9.41 -12.86
C GLY A 104 -14.71 -8.93 -11.96
N GLU A 105 -14.40 -9.61 -10.84
CA GLU A 105 -13.24 -9.29 -10.01
C GLU A 105 -11.93 -9.33 -10.82
N GLY A 106 -11.01 -8.43 -10.47
CA GLY A 106 -9.75 -8.26 -11.21
C GLY A 106 -9.90 -7.52 -12.55
N SER A 107 -11.13 -7.19 -12.97
CA SER A 107 -11.40 -6.32 -14.11
C SER A 107 -11.83 -4.91 -13.67
N ALA A 108 -11.91 -3.98 -14.63
CA ALA A 108 -12.39 -2.63 -14.36
C ALA A 108 -13.92 -2.55 -14.18
N THR A 109 -14.66 -3.65 -14.35
CA THR A 109 -16.11 -3.68 -14.20
C THR A 109 -16.51 -4.86 -13.33
N ILE A 110 -17.17 -4.58 -12.22
CA ILE A 110 -17.63 -5.59 -11.28
C ILE A 110 -19.16 -5.52 -11.22
N GLU A 111 -19.81 -6.67 -11.35
CA GLU A 111 -21.25 -6.84 -11.21
C GLU A 111 -21.58 -7.53 -9.88
N VAL A 112 -22.51 -6.94 -9.13
CA VAL A 112 -22.98 -7.51 -7.87
C VAL A 112 -24.50 -7.67 -7.93
N GLN A 113 -24.95 -8.91 -7.83
CA GLN A 113 -26.37 -9.21 -7.60
C GLN A 113 -26.63 -9.24 -6.11
N GLY A 114 -27.48 -8.33 -5.64
CA GLY A 114 -27.82 -8.25 -4.22
C GLY A 114 -28.55 -9.49 -3.72
N VAL A 115 -28.30 -9.85 -2.48
CA VAL A 115 -28.93 -10.98 -1.78
C VAL A 115 -29.62 -10.51 -0.50
N ASP A 116 -30.61 -11.26 -0.03
CA ASP A 116 -31.38 -10.89 1.17
C ASP A 116 -30.54 -10.92 2.44
N ARG A 117 -29.53 -11.82 2.49
CA ARG A 117 -28.64 -11.97 3.66
C ARG A 117 -27.32 -12.61 3.28
N LEU A 118 -26.28 -12.27 4.01
CA LEU A 118 -25.01 -12.98 4.05
C LEU A 118 -24.94 -13.91 5.25
N ARG A 119 -24.06 -14.91 5.20
CA ARG A 119 -23.77 -15.85 6.29
C ARG A 119 -22.31 -15.75 6.71
N GLY A 120 -21.98 -16.20 7.92
CA GLY A 120 -20.59 -16.32 8.35
C GLY A 120 -19.81 -17.29 7.47
N ALA A 121 -18.53 -16.97 7.23
CA ALA A 121 -17.63 -17.82 6.46
C ALA A 121 -16.21 -17.75 7.04
N THR A 122 -15.43 -18.82 6.84
CA THR A 122 -13.99 -18.81 7.08
C THR A 122 -13.29 -18.50 5.76
N HIS A 123 -12.41 -17.51 5.77
CA HIS A 123 -11.66 -17.07 4.60
C HIS A 123 -10.19 -16.84 4.94
N PRO A 124 -9.24 -17.50 4.25
CA PRO A 124 -7.83 -17.15 4.36
C PRO A 124 -7.59 -15.83 3.62
N VAL A 125 -7.13 -14.83 4.33
CA VAL A 125 -6.82 -13.52 3.75
C VAL A 125 -5.55 -13.60 2.91
N VAL A 126 -5.53 -12.93 1.76
CA VAL A 126 -4.34 -12.84 0.91
C VAL A 126 -3.17 -12.19 1.66
N ALA A 127 -1.94 -12.61 1.36
CA ALA A 127 -0.75 -12.00 1.96
C ALA A 127 -0.64 -10.51 1.61
N ASP A 128 -0.20 -9.69 2.57
CA ASP A 128 0.02 -8.25 2.33
C ASP A 128 1.18 -8.05 1.35
N ARG A 129 0.83 -7.68 0.11
CA ARG A 129 1.81 -7.44 -0.96
C ARG A 129 2.73 -6.25 -0.69
N ILE A 130 2.30 -5.30 0.14
CA ILE A 130 3.13 -4.14 0.48
C ILE A 130 4.14 -4.50 1.57
N GLU A 131 3.73 -5.30 2.56
CA GLU A 131 4.67 -5.90 3.51
C GLU A 131 5.68 -6.79 2.77
N LEU A 132 5.21 -7.67 1.87
CA LEU A 132 6.05 -8.52 1.03
C LEU A 132 7.08 -7.69 0.26
N GLY A 133 6.65 -6.69 -0.52
CA GLY A 133 7.55 -5.83 -1.29
C GLY A 133 8.54 -5.06 -0.42
N THR A 134 8.14 -4.66 0.78
CA THR A 134 9.02 -4.01 1.74
C THR A 134 10.14 -4.95 2.21
N TYR A 135 9.81 -6.20 2.57
CA TYR A 135 10.85 -7.18 2.96
C TYR A 135 11.71 -7.64 1.80
N MET A 136 11.23 -7.60 0.55
CA MET A 136 12.07 -7.80 -0.64
C MET A 136 13.21 -6.77 -0.74
N LEU A 137 12.99 -5.56 -0.25
CA LEU A 137 13.99 -4.49 -0.29
C LEU A 137 15.08 -4.63 0.77
N ALA A 138 14.83 -5.33 1.87
CA ALA A 138 15.85 -5.51 2.91
C ALA A 138 17.11 -6.22 2.39
N PRO A 139 17.05 -7.42 1.77
CA PRO A 139 18.23 -8.05 1.16
C PRO A 139 18.73 -7.26 -0.06
N ALA A 140 17.85 -6.60 -0.81
CA ALA A 140 18.23 -5.80 -1.96
C ALA A 140 19.16 -4.64 -1.59
N ILE A 141 18.84 -3.89 -0.55
CA ILE A 141 19.63 -2.71 -0.13
C ILE A 141 20.91 -3.10 0.63
N THR A 142 20.87 -4.19 1.43
CA THR A 142 22.00 -4.64 2.25
C THR A 142 22.97 -5.57 1.54
N GLY A 143 22.62 -6.13 0.37
CA GLY A 143 23.40 -7.16 -0.31
C GLY A 143 23.22 -8.55 0.30
N GLY A 144 22.05 -8.80 0.91
CA GLY A 144 21.69 -10.07 1.53
C GLY A 144 21.02 -11.06 0.60
N ASP A 145 20.54 -12.15 1.19
CA ASP A 145 19.82 -13.24 0.55
C ASP A 145 18.74 -13.75 1.51
N VAL A 146 17.47 -13.56 1.18
CA VAL A 146 16.34 -13.89 2.07
C VAL A 146 15.23 -14.60 1.27
N GLU A 147 14.66 -15.64 1.86
CA GLU A 147 13.47 -16.31 1.37
C GLU A 147 12.23 -15.82 2.15
N LEU A 148 11.27 -15.28 1.43
CA LEU A 148 10.03 -14.74 1.95
C LEU A 148 8.94 -15.81 1.81
N LEU A 149 8.66 -16.50 2.91
CA LEU A 149 7.73 -17.63 2.94
C LEU A 149 6.29 -17.18 2.64
N GLY A 150 5.63 -17.91 1.75
CA GLY A 150 4.27 -17.57 1.28
C GLY A 150 4.23 -16.36 0.34
N GLY A 151 5.36 -15.75 0.02
CA GLY A 151 5.46 -14.69 -0.99
C GLY A 151 5.08 -15.19 -2.37
N ARG A 152 4.34 -14.39 -3.14
CA ARG A 152 3.91 -14.71 -4.50
C ARG A 152 4.27 -13.57 -5.44
N ARG A 153 4.92 -13.91 -6.57
CA ARG A 153 5.36 -12.93 -7.56
C ARG A 153 4.18 -12.19 -8.21
N ASP A 154 3.06 -12.87 -8.45
CA ASP A 154 1.88 -12.27 -9.06
C ASP A 154 1.27 -11.11 -8.24
N LEU A 155 1.47 -11.11 -6.91
CA LEU A 155 1.01 -10.01 -6.05
C LEU A 155 1.87 -8.75 -6.18
N VAL A 156 3.12 -8.88 -6.63
CA VAL A 156 4.12 -7.80 -6.66
C VAL A 156 4.81 -7.68 -8.03
N ALA A 157 4.21 -8.15 -9.11
CA ALA A 157 4.85 -8.30 -10.42
C ALA A 157 5.56 -7.02 -10.90
N ALA A 158 4.86 -5.89 -10.99
CA ALA A 158 5.45 -4.63 -11.46
C ALA A 158 6.58 -4.12 -10.55
N PHE A 159 6.54 -4.45 -9.27
CA PHE A 159 7.60 -4.12 -8.32
C PHE A 159 8.81 -5.06 -8.49
N ALA A 160 8.57 -6.36 -8.60
CA ALA A 160 9.62 -7.35 -8.84
C ALA A 160 10.38 -7.07 -10.14
N ASP A 161 9.68 -6.70 -11.22
CA ASP A 161 10.30 -6.32 -12.50
C ASP A 161 11.24 -5.11 -12.35
N LYS A 162 10.90 -4.14 -11.49
CA LYS A 162 11.78 -2.98 -11.19
C LYS A 162 12.99 -3.39 -10.36
N LEU A 163 12.85 -4.34 -9.43
CA LEU A 163 13.98 -4.88 -8.69
C LEU A 163 14.94 -5.64 -9.61
N GLU A 164 14.43 -6.48 -10.50
CA GLU A 164 15.24 -7.20 -11.49
C GLU A 164 15.95 -6.24 -12.46
N ALA A 165 15.26 -5.19 -12.92
CA ALA A 165 15.87 -4.13 -13.70
C ALA A 165 17.00 -3.42 -12.94
N ALA A 166 16.85 -3.24 -11.62
CA ALA A 166 17.88 -2.69 -10.74
C ALA A 166 19.04 -3.66 -10.44
N GLY A 167 18.95 -4.93 -10.90
CA GLY A 167 20.00 -5.93 -10.72
C GLY A 167 19.84 -6.84 -9.49
N ILE A 168 18.64 -6.83 -8.91
CA ILE A 168 18.27 -7.70 -7.80
C ILE A 168 17.68 -8.99 -8.37
N GLU A 169 18.10 -10.13 -7.88
CA GLU A 169 17.52 -11.43 -8.26
C GLU A 169 16.23 -11.66 -7.47
N VAL A 170 15.13 -11.95 -8.17
CA VAL A 170 13.85 -12.35 -7.58
C VAL A 170 13.44 -13.69 -8.16
N ARG A 171 13.46 -14.75 -7.36
CA ARG A 171 13.18 -16.12 -7.80
C ARG A 171 12.00 -16.69 -7.02
N GLU A 172 11.09 -17.34 -7.73
CA GLU A 172 10.05 -18.15 -7.09
C GLU A 172 10.65 -19.46 -6.58
N THR A 173 10.19 -19.89 -5.42
CA THR A 173 10.56 -21.17 -4.78
C THR A 173 9.30 -21.94 -4.39
N ASP A 174 9.46 -23.18 -3.98
CA ASP A 174 8.32 -23.99 -3.47
C ASP A 174 7.72 -23.38 -2.20
N ALA A 175 8.48 -22.59 -1.44
CA ALA A 175 8.06 -21.99 -0.18
C ALA A 175 7.61 -20.52 -0.32
N GLY A 176 7.99 -19.82 -1.41
CA GLY A 176 7.66 -18.41 -1.58
C GLY A 176 8.52 -17.67 -2.60
N LEU A 177 9.08 -16.53 -2.22
CA LEU A 177 9.99 -15.73 -3.06
C LEU A 177 11.36 -15.61 -2.40
N ARG A 178 12.41 -15.94 -3.12
CA ARG A 178 13.80 -15.66 -2.72
C ARG A 178 14.29 -14.40 -3.40
N VAL A 179 14.80 -13.47 -2.61
CA VAL A 179 15.35 -12.19 -3.09
C VAL A 179 16.79 -12.10 -2.66
N SER A 180 17.69 -11.86 -3.62
CA SER A 180 19.12 -11.77 -3.35
C SER A 180 19.79 -10.71 -4.20
N ARG A 181 20.86 -10.12 -3.64
CA ARG A 181 21.83 -9.29 -4.36
C ARG A 181 23.22 -9.78 -4.06
N ALA A 182 23.69 -10.70 -4.88
CA ALA A 182 24.96 -11.38 -4.62
C ALA A 182 26.20 -10.47 -4.81
N ASN A 183 26.24 -9.65 -5.87
CA ASN A 183 27.38 -8.80 -6.19
C ASN A 183 26.96 -7.60 -7.06
N GLY A 184 27.71 -6.52 -6.99
CA GLY A 184 27.55 -5.35 -7.82
C GLY A 184 26.73 -4.23 -7.17
N ARG A 185 26.79 -3.06 -7.81
CA ARG A 185 26.00 -1.88 -7.42
C ARG A 185 24.58 -1.99 -7.98
N ILE A 186 23.65 -1.38 -7.28
CA ILE A 186 22.25 -1.25 -7.72
C ILE A 186 22.23 -0.37 -8.97
N ARG A 187 21.59 -0.84 -10.02
CA ARG A 187 21.41 -0.02 -11.24
C ARG A 187 20.28 0.99 -11.03
N PRO A 188 20.42 2.21 -11.56
CA PRO A 188 19.33 3.18 -11.52
C PRO A 188 18.15 2.68 -12.37
N VAL A 189 16.95 2.92 -11.90
CA VAL A 189 15.70 2.62 -12.62
C VAL A 189 14.68 3.71 -12.39
N ASP A 190 13.93 4.05 -13.42
CA ASP A 190 12.83 5.00 -13.31
C ASP A 190 11.55 4.30 -12.84
N VAL A 191 10.78 4.99 -12.00
CA VAL A 191 9.55 4.48 -11.40
C VAL A 191 8.42 5.46 -11.63
N VAL A 192 7.27 4.96 -12.09
CA VAL A 192 6.02 5.73 -12.18
C VAL A 192 4.96 4.97 -11.41
N THR A 193 4.38 5.59 -10.39
CA THR A 193 3.29 4.95 -9.64
C THR A 193 2.01 4.94 -10.45
N ALA A 194 1.28 3.83 -10.38
CA ALA A 194 0.01 3.67 -11.08
C ALA A 194 -0.90 2.69 -10.33
N PRO A 195 -2.23 2.75 -10.56
CA PRO A 195 -3.15 1.72 -10.07
C PRO A 195 -2.72 0.33 -10.54
N HIS A 196 -3.10 -0.70 -9.80
CA HIS A 196 -2.80 -2.08 -10.18
C HIS A 196 -3.28 -2.40 -11.62
N PRO A 197 -2.45 -3.09 -12.43
CA PRO A 197 -1.22 -3.81 -12.12
C PRO A 197 0.07 -2.97 -12.22
N GLY A 198 0.00 -1.64 -12.19
CA GLY A 198 1.18 -0.78 -12.19
C GLY A 198 1.95 -0.79 -10.87
N PHE A 199 3.02 0.01 -10.82
CA PHE A 199 3.87 0.11 -9.64
C PHE A 199 3.09 0.74 -8.46
N PRO A 200 2.99 0.04 -7.30
CA PRO A 200 2.17 0.51 -6.20
C PRO A 200 2.79 1.72 -5.49
N THR A 201 1.99 2.78 -5.33
CA THR A 201 2.41 3.99 -4.60
C THR A 201 2.86 3.70 -3.16
N ASP A 202 2.37 2.61 -2.55
CA ASP A 202 2.75 2.19 -1.19
C ASP A 202 4.16 1.58 -1.08
N LEU A 203 4.84 1.31 -2.21
CA LEU A 203 6.23 0.88 -2.26
C LEU A 203 7.18 1.97 -2.80
N GLN A 204 6.67 3.16 -3.11
CA GLN A 204 7.44 4.27 -3.67
C GLN A 204 8.54 4.75 -2.71
N ALA A 205 8.21 4.96 -1.43
CA ALA A 205 9.17 5.46 -0.45
C ALA A 205 10.31 4.45 -0.18
N GLN A 206 9.97 3.17 -0.10
CA GLN A 206 10.92 2.09 0.09
C GLN A 206 11.84 1.93 -1.14
N MET A 207 11.28 2.05 -2.35
CA MET A 207 12.07 2.03 -3.58
C MET A 207 13.00 3.23 -3.66
N MET A 208 12.58 4.42 -3.22
CA MET A 208 13.44 5.60 -3.15
C MET A 208 14.64 5.37 -2.23
N ALA A 209 14.45 4.71 -1.09
CA ALA A 209 15.55 4.36 -0.20
C ALA A 209 16.58 3.43 -0.87
N LEU A 210 16.12 2.42 -1.64
CA LEU A 210 17.01 1.57 -2.45
C LEU A 210 17.78 2.40 -3.49
N LEU A 211 17.08 3.22 -4.26
CA LEU A 211 17.67 4.00 -5.36
C LEU A 211 18.63 5.10 -4.86
N ALA A 212 18.49 5.53 -3.60
CA ALA A 212 19.45 6.44 -2.98
C ALA A 212 20.88 5.85 -2.88
N THR A 213 21.04 4.52 -3.07
CA THR A 213 22.33 3.83 -3.12
C THR A 213 22.66 3.24 -4.49
N ALA A 214 21.91 3.60 -5.55
CA ALA A 214 22.13 3.11 -6.90
C ALA A 214 23.37 3.76 -7.57
N ASP A 215 23.88 3.12 -8.60
CA ASP A 215 25.02 3.64 -9.39
C ASP A 215 24.53 4.51 -10.54
N GLY A 216 24.01 5.69 -10.22
CA GLY A 216 23.49 6.65 -11.19
C GLY A 216 22.25 7.38 -10.71
N THR A 217 21.51 7.96 -11.64
CA THR A 217 20.34 8.77 -11.36
C THR A 217 19.06 8.05 -11.78
N SER A 218 18.05 8.11 -10.91
CA SER A 218 16.71 7.57 -11.12
C SER A 218 15.67 8.66 -11.01
N HIS A 219 14.57 8.52 -11.75
CA HIS A 219 13.42 9.42 -11.67
C HIS A 219 12.20 8.67 -11.11
N LEU A 220 11.57 9.24 -10.08
CA LEU A 220 10.35 8.73 -9.51
C LEU A 220 9.21 9.72 -9.78
N GLU A 221 8.15 9.25 -10.43
CA GLU A 221 6.93 10.03 -10.66
C GLU A 221 5.77 9.45 -9.84
N GLU A 222 5.23 10.24 -8.92
CA GLU A 222 4.08 9.89 -8.09
C GLU A 222 2.81 10.46 -8.73
N ARG A 223 1.94 9.56 -9.21
CA ARG A 223 0.69 9.92 -9.90
C ARG A 223 -0.57 9.66 -9.09
N ILE A 224 -0.43 9.04 -7.91
CA ILE A 224 -1.59 8.63 -7.10
C ILE A 224 -1.87 9.65 -6.00
N PHE A 225 -0.82 10.20 -5.36
CA PHE A 225 -0.96 11.15 -4.26
C PHE A 225 -0.05 12.37 -4.43
N GLU A 226 -0.62 13.57 -4.26
CA GLU A 226 0.07 14.83 -4.51
C GLU A 226 1.28 15.11 -3.60
N ASN A 227 1.25 14.65 -2.34
CA ASN A 227 2.25 14.99 -1.33
C ASN A 227 2.92 13.75 -0.72
N ARG A 228 3.42 12.84 -1.56
CA ARG A 228 3.95 11.56 -1.06
C ARG A 228 5.47 11.47 -0.99
N PHE A 229 6.18 12.58 -1.00
CA PHE A 229 7.65 12.64 -0.85
C PHE A 229 8.11 13.16 0.52
N MET A 230 7.27 13.06 1.56
CA MET A 230 7.58 13.56 2.92
C MET A 230 8.78 12.84 3.57
N HIS A 231 9.15 11.65 3.10
CA HIS A 231 10.32 10.91 3.53
C HIS A 231 11.62 11.40 2.88
N ALA A 232 11.56 12.09 1.74
CA ALA A 232 12.74 12.53 1.02
C ALA A 232 13.66 13.45 1.87
N PRO A 233 13.16 14.46 2.60
CA PRO A 233 14.01 15.27 3.49
C PRO A 233 14.75 14.46 4.56
N GLU A 234 14.13 13.39 5.07
CA GLU A 234 14.76 12.53 6.08
C GLU A 234 15.85 11.63 5.46
N LEU A 235 15.64 11.13 4.22
CA LEU A 235 16.70 10.44 3.46
C LEU A 235 17.85 11.41 3.12
N VAL A 236 17.57 12.66 2.77
CA VAL A 236 18.60 13.69 2.55
C VAL A 236 19.40 13.93 3.83
N ARG A 237 18.77 13.91 5.02
CA ARG A 237 19.47 13.97 6.31
C ARG A 237 20.44 12.80 6.52
N MET A 238 20.15 11.64 5.93
CA MET A 238 21.04 10.47 5.90
C MET A 238 22.09 10.55 4.78
N GLY A 239 22.19 11.66 4.07
CA GLY A 239 23.18 11.90 2.99
C GLY A 239 22.73 11.52 1.60
N ALA A 240 21.46 11.15 1.39
CA ALA A 240 20.93 10.92 0.05
C ALA A 240 20.86 12.22 -0.77
N GLN A 241 21.07 12.12 -2.08
CA GLN A 241 20.93 13.23 -3.02
C GLN A 241 19.57 13.12 -3.73
N ILE A 242 18.60 13.87 -3.24
CA ILE A 242 17.21 13.83 -3.73
C ILE A 242 16.71 15.25 -3.96
N GLU A 243 16.20 15.49 -5.16
CA GLU A 243 15.51 16.73 -5.52
C GLU A 243 14.05 16.43 -5.85
N VAL A 244 13.12 17.14 -5.21
CA VAL A 244 11.67 16.95 -5.40
C VAL A 244 11.07 18.18 -6.06
N HIS A 245 10.35 17.96 -7.15
CA HIS A 245 9.63 18.98 -7.92
C HIS A 245 8.19 18.53 -8.19
N GLY A 246 7.24 19.02 -7.39
CA GLY A 246 5.84 18.61 -7.50
C GLY A 246 5.68 17.10 -7.29
N GLY A 247 5.09 16.41 -8.25
CA GLY A 247 4.89 14.96 -8.24
C GLY A 247 6.09 14.13 -8.69
N THR A 248 7.27 14.72 -8.88
CA THR A 248 8.47 14.01 -9.34
C THR A 248 9.64 14.18 -8.38
N ALA A 249 10.48 13.16 -8.28
CA ALA A 249 11.73 13.19 -7.55
C ALA A 249 12.87 12.67 -8.43
N THR A 250 14.00 13.38 -8.42
CA THR A 250 15.27 12.93 -8.99
C THR A 250 16.14 12.42 -7.85
N VAL A 251 16.58 11.18 -7.94
CA VAL A 251 17.41 10.51 -6.92
C VAL A 251 18.75 10.18 -7.56
N THR A 252 19.81 10.84 -7.13
CA THR A 252 21.17 10.49 -7.53
C THR A 252 21.78 9.63 -6.43
N GLY A 253 22.10 8.39 -6.78
CA GLY A 253 22.61 7.44 -5.80
C GLY A 253 23.97 7.83 -5.25
N VAL A 254 24.17 7.58 -3.97
CA VAL A 254 25.44 7.79 -3.27
C VAL A 254 26.10 6.44 -2.96
N GLU A 255 27.40 6.45 -2.74
CA GLU A 255 28.12 5.22 -2.40
C GLU A 255 27.60 4.62 -1.09
N ARG A 256 27.33 5.44 -0.08
CA ARG A 256 26.85 5.06 1.24
C ARG A 256 25.97 6.13 1.86
N LEU A 257 24.92 5.69 2.52
CA LEU A 257 24.15 6.53 3.42
C LEU A 257 24.85 6.61 4.79
N LYS A 258 24.53 7.63 5.58
CA LYS A 258 25.05 7.83 6.93
C LYS A 258 23.93 7.72 7.94
N GLY A 259 24.24 7.06 9.06
CA GLY A 259 23.35 7.02 10.20
C GLY A 259 23.02 8.41 10.71
N ALA A 260 21.75 8.67 11.01
CA ALA A 260 21.27 9.95 11.49
C ALA A 260 20.01 9.78 12.35
N PRO A 261 19.72 10.73 13.24
CA PRO A 261 18.40 10.84 13.85
C PRO A 261 17.39 11.34 12.79
N VAL A 262 16.37 10.53 12.52
CA VAL A 262 15.31 10.80 11.52
C VAL A 262 13.94 10.61 12.14
N MET A 263 12.91 11.19 11.52
CA MET A 263 11.54 11.17 12.03
C MET A 263 10.59 10.47 11.06
N ALA A 264 9.88 9.49 11.57
CA ALA A 264 8.78 8.85 10.85
C ALA A 264 7.59 9.82 10.72
N THR A 265 7.16 10.10 9.50
CA THR A 265 6.02 11.01 9.21
C THR A 265 4.72 10.25 8.98
N ASP A 266 4.82 9.03 8.45
CA ASP A 266 3.70 8.13 8.17
C ASP A 266 4.19 6.68 8.11
N LEU A 267 3.26 5.74 7.87
CA LEU A 267 3.54 4.31 7.83
C LEU A 267 4.62 3.92 6.80
N ARG A 268 4.54 4.45 5.58
CA ARG A 268 5.44 4.06 4.47
C ARG A 268 6.79 4.79 4.55
N ALA A 269 6.77 6.06 4.93
CA ALA A 269 7.98 6.80 5.24
C ALA A 269 8.78 6.12 6.36
N SER A 270 8.10 5.68 7.43
CA SER A 270 8.75 5.01 8.56
C SER A 270 9.58 3.82 8.14
N VAL A 271 9.01 2.90 7.37
CA VAL A 271 9.72 1.68 6.97
C VAL A 271 10.81 1.95 5.93
N SER A 272 10.66 2.97 5.07
CA SER A 272 11.72 3.35 4.13
C SER A 272 12.97 3.85 4.86
N LEU A 273 12.80 4.56 5.99
CA LEU A 273 13.91 5.02 6.81
C LEU A 273 14.60 3.86 7.56
N ILE A 274 13.83 2.83 7.97
CA ILE A 274 14.43 1.60 8.51
C ILE A 274 15.30 0.91 7.44
N LEU A 275 14.76 0.72 6.23
CA LEU A 275 15.53 0.10 5.13
C LEU A 275 16.79 0.90 4.81
N ALA A 276 16.71 2.23 4.75
CA ALA A 276 17.87 3.09 4.57
C ALA A 276 18.88 2.94 5.72
N GLY A 277 18.39 2.83 6.97
CA GLY A 277 19.22 2.63 8.16
C GLY A 277 19.98 1.31 8.15
N LEU A 278 19.39 0.22 7.60
CA LEU A 278 20.07 -1.08 7.46
C LEU A 278 21.32 -1.01 6.56
N ALA A 279 21.36 -0.08 5.61
CA ALA A 279 22.46 0.11 4.66
C ALA A 279 23.35 1.31 4.99
N ALA A 280 23.02 2.09 6.02
CA ALA A 280 23.78 3.27 6.41
C ALA A 280 25.01 2.93 7.28
N GLU A 281 26.04 3.73 7.16
CA GLU A 281 27.17 3.69 8.09
C GLU A 281 26.85 4.42 9.40
N GLY A 282 27.06 3.74 10.53
CA GLY A 282 26.78 4.27 11.85
C GLY A 282 25.34 4.02 12.31
N GLU A 283 24.92 4.68 13.39
CA GLU A 283 23.63 4.48 14.04
C GLU A 283 22.55 5.37 13.41
N THR A 284 21.42 4.77 13.04
CA THR A 284 20.20 5.49 12.63
C THR A 284 19.14 5.36 13.71
N ARG A 285 18.64 6.48 14.20
CA ARG A 285 17.53 6.52 15.17
C ARG A 285 16.26 7.01 14.48
N VAL A 286 15.26 6.16 14.38
CA VAL A 286 13.96 6.51 13.80
C VAL A 286 12.97 6.80 14.91
N ALA A 287 12.62 8.09 15.07
CA ALA A 287 11.62 8.51 16.05
C ALA A 287 10.18 8.35 15.52
N ARG A 288 9.18 8.32 16.42
CA ARG A 288 7.74 8.22 16.12
C ARG A 288 7.34 6.95 15.38
N VAL A 289 7.99 5.85 15.69
CA VAL A 289 7.78 4.53 15.03
C VAL A 289 6.40 3.90 15.27
N TYR A 290 5.55 4.48 16.12
CA TYR A 290 4.17 4.03 16.31
C TYR A 290 3.35 4.01 15.00
N HIS A 291 3.79 4.74 13.98
CA HIS A 291 3.20 4.65 12.64
C HIS A 291 3.43 3.28 11.99
N LEU A 292 4.55 2.62 12.27
CA LEU A 292 4.90 1.28 11.74
C LEU A 292 3.95 0.20 12.23
N ASP A 293 3.55 0.25 13.50
CA ASP A 293 2.74 -0.80 14.13
C ASP A 293 1.36 -0.97 13.48
N ARG A 294 0.98 -0.06 12.60
CA ARG A 294 -0.27 -0.11 11.84
C ARG A 294 -0.22 -1.04 10.62
N GLY A 295 0.93 -1.44 10.17
CA GLY A 295 1.08 -2.25 8.96
C GLY A 295 2.33 -3.12 8.90
N TYR A 296 3.16 -3.11 9.94
CA TYR A 296 4.36 -3.96 10.04
C TYR A 296 4.44 -4.55 11.44
N GLU A 297 3.95 -5.76 11.58
CA GLU A 297 4.01 -6.46 12.84
C GLU A 297 5.44 -6.83 13.21
N ARG A 298 5.95 -6.29 14.34
CA ARG A 298 7.23 -6.67 14.95
C ARG A 298 8.39 -6.65 13.93
N VAL A 299 8.46 -5.57 13.15
CA VAL A 299 9.46 -5.43 12.07
C VAL A 299 10.89 -5.59 12.57
N GLU A 300 11.21 -5.07 13.75
CA GLU A 300 12.51 -5.19 14.39
C GLU A 300 12.89 -6.64 14.69
N GLU A 301 11.94 -7.44 15.18
CA GLU A 301 12.18 -8.84 15.48
C GLU A 301 12.37 -9.68 14.21
N LYS A 302 11.55 -9.44 13.18
CA LYS A 302 11.65 -10.13 11.89
C LYS A 302 12.98 -9.84 11.20
N LEU A 303 13.40 -8.57 11.17
CA LEU A 303 14.66 -8.17 10.55
C LEU A 303 15.87 -8.65 11.37
N SER A 304 15.82 -8.57 12.71
CA SER A 304 16.87 -9.08 13.58
C SER A 304 17.06 -10.58 13.43
N ALA A 305 15.96 -11.34 13.29
CA ALA A 305 16.04 -12.79 13.02
C ALA A 305 16.72 -13.12 11.66
N CYS A 306 16.72 -12.18 10.72
CA CYS A 306 17.44 -12.27 9.45
C CYS A 306 18.88 -11.71 9.52
N GLY A 307 19.37 -11.31 10.70
CA GLY A 307 20.73 -10.84 10.93
C GLY A 307 20.91 -9.32 10.90
N ALA A 308 19.83 -8.54 10.91
CA ALA A 308 19.93 -7.09 11.03
C ALA A 308 20.24 -6.69 12.48
N GLU A 309 21.11 -5.69 12.65
CA GLU A 309 21.36 -5.04 13.94
C GLU A 309 20.30 -3.94 14.14
N ILE A 310 19.17 -4.30 14.71
CA ILE A 310 18.02 -3.41 14.92
C ILE A 310 17.36 -3.72 16.25
N GLU A 311 16.98 -2.66 16.99
CA GLU A 311 16.24 -2.80 18.23
C GLU A 311 15.16 -1.73 18.38
N ARG A 312 14.14 -2.01 19.15
CA ARG A 312 13.12 -1.03 19.54
C ARG A 312 13.45 -0.46 20.91
N ILE A 313 13.75 0.83 20.95
CA ILE A 313 14.00 1.58 22.19
C ILE A 313 12.67 2.16 22.69
N ARG A 314 12.35 1.90 23.96
CA ARG A 314 11.25 2.58 24.64
C ARG A 314 11.81 3.83 25.30
N GLU A 315 11.34 5.00 24.93
CA GLU A 315 11.62 6.20 25.69
C GLU A 315 11.03 6.02 27.09
N ALA A 316 11.86 6.27 28.11
CA ALA A 316 11.37 6.35 29.48
C ALA A 316 10.39 7.52 29.58
N ALA A 317 9.18 7.26 30.07
CA ALA A 317 8.11 8.24 30.23
C ALA A 317 8.47 9.33 31.23
#